data_657905109d8b090d5906f97c490180a7
#
_entry.id   657905109d8b090d5906f97c490180a7
#
_cell.length_a   1.000
_cell.length_b   1.000
_cell.length_c   1.000
_cell.angle_alpha   90.00
_cell.angle_beta   90.00
_cell.angle_gamma   90.00
#
_symmetry.space_group_name_H-M   'P 1'
#
loop_
_entity.id
_entity.type
_entity.pdbx_description
1 polymer ?
#
loop_
_entity_poly.entity_id
_entity_poly.type
_entity_poly.pdbx_seq_one_letter_code
_entity_poly.pdbx_strand_id
1 'polypeptide(L)'
;MDQISTNILVIGAGVVGLAISRKLTLEGKEVILIDKNKKIAEEVSARNSGVIHAGFYYPQGSLKSQLCNLGNKMLYKYCDDKNIYTNNTGKIVIGNTDQDLKKINQYISNTEHYGGKPLRFLKSDQIREMEPNVVAEFGVLSKETGVLDVHEYAESLANDFESGGGYLSKNSMFKSLKKKNNKFISSIRTGEEEFEIISEYII
;
A
#
# COMPACT_ATOMS: atom_id res chain seq x y z
N MET A 1 21.11 -2.94 30.00
CA MET A 1 20.05 -2.97 28.97
C MET A 1 20.66 -3.68 27.77
N ASP A 2 20.01 -4.72 27.31
CA ASP A 2 20.52 -5.51 26.19
C ASP A 2 20.48 -4.68 24.91
N GLN A 3 21.50 -4.87 24.06
CA GLN A 3 21.65 -4.11 22.82
C GLN A 3 21.73 -5.06 21.63
N ILE A 4 20.93 -4.78 20.60
CA ILE A 4 20.92 -5.50 19.33
C ILE A 4 21.36 -4.51 18.25
N SER A 5 22.14 -4.97 17.27
CA SER A 5 22.57 -4.11 16.15
C SER A 5 21.97 -4.61 14.83
N THR A 6 21.64 -3.69 13.94
CA THR A 6 21.13 -3.96 12.58
C THR A 6 21.56 -2.84 11.62
N ASN A 7 21.48 -3.07 10.32
CA ASN A 7 21.63 -1.95 9.36
C ASN A 7 20.41 -1.03 9.43
N ILE A 8 19.20 -1.58 9.42
CA ILE A 8 17.97 -0.81 9.27
C ILE A 8 16.92 -1.26 10.29
N LEU A 9 16.39 -0.32 11.06
CA LEU A 9 15.20 -0.51 11.87
C LEU A 9 13.98 0.07 11.15
N VAL A 10 12.94 -0.74 10.94
CA VAL A 10 11.65 -0.31 10.42
C VAL A 10 10.61 -0.37 11.54
N ILE A 11 9.80 0.69 11.69
CA ILE A 11 8.80 0.80 12.75
C ILE A 11 7.40 0.77 12.15
N GLY A 12 6.69 -0.30 12.42
CA GLY A 12 5.32 -0.55 11.98
C GLY A 12 5.22 -1.60 10.89
N ALA A 13 4.62 -2.76 11.22
CA ALA A 13 4.37 -3.87 10.31
C ALA A 13 2.98 -3.76 9.61
N GLY A 14 2.60 -2.57 9.20
CA GLY A 14 1.56 -2.35 8.21
C GLY A 14 2.07 -2.71 6.80
N VAL A 15 1.20 -2.74 5.79
CA VAL A 15 1.58 -3.11 4.40
C VAL A 15 2.74 -2.29 3.84
N VAL A 16 2.88 -1.02 4.24
CA VAL A 16 3.98 -0.15 3.79
C VAL A 16 5.31 -0.59 4.42
N GLY A 17 5.35 -0.76 5.75
CA GLY A 17 6.56 -1.22 6.44
C GLY A 17 6.98 -2.61 6.01
N LEU A 18 6.03 -3.55 5.84
CA LEU A 18 6.28 -4.88 5.32
C LEU A 18 6.87 -4.85 3.91
N ALA A 19 6.30 -4.05 2.99
CA ALA A 19 6.79 -3.94 1.62
C ALA A 19 8.22 -3.34 1.57
N ILE A 20 8.49 -2.32 2.37
CA ILE A 20 9.82 -1.70 2.49
C ILE A 20 10.82 -2.72 3.06
N SER A 21 10.50 -3.35 4.18
CA SER A 21 11.36 -4.33 4.85
C SER A 21 11.70 -5.50 3.93
N ARG A 22 10.69 -6.06 3.25
CA ARG A 22 10.86 -7.09 2.22
C ARG A 22 11.84 -6.65 1.14
N LYS A 23 11.64 -5.46 0.57
CA LYS A 23 12.50 -4.96 -0.51
C LYS A 23 13.95 -4.82 -0.07
N LEU A 24 14.19 -4.25 1.11
CA LEU A 24 15.52 -4.05 1.66
C LEU A 24 16.23 -5.39 1.96
N THR A 25 15.51 -6.36 2.51
CA THR A 25 16.06 -7.69 2.78
C THR A 25 16.43 -8.42 1.50
N LEU A 26 15.60 -8.32 0.45
CA LEU A 26 15.92 -8.88 -0.86
C LEU A 26 17.14 -8.20 -1.53
N GLU A 27 17.51 -7.00 -1.08
CA GLU A 27 18.74 -6.30 -1.48
C GLU A 27 19.94 -6.62 -0.56
N GLY A 28 19.80 -7.62 0.31
CA GLY A 28 20.87 -8.09 1.21
C GLY A 28 21.14 -7.21 2.42
N LYS A 29 20.16 -6.36 2.82
CA LYS A 29 20.27 -5.55 4.03
C LYS A 29 19.80 -6.34 5.26
N GLU A 30 20.47 -6.15 6.38
CA GLU A 30 20.00 -6.62 7.67
C GLU A 30 18.90 -5.68 8.18
N VAL A 31 17.68 -6.21 8.33
CA VAL A 31 16.50 -5.41 8.68
C VAL A 31 15.81 -6.04 9.89
N ILE A 32 15.55 -5.21 10.90
CA ILE A 32 14.63 -5.51 11.98
C ILE A 32 13.36 -4.69 11.75
N LEU A 33 12.22 -5.36 11.70
CA LEU A 33 10.88 -4.76 11.62
C LEU A 33 10.17 -4.97 12.94
N ILE A 34 9.74 -3.90 13.59
CA ILE A 34 8.98 -3.99 14.85
C ILE A 34 7.55 -3.49 14.67
N ASP A 35 6.62 -4.06 15.43
CA ASP A 35 5.26 -3.54 15.57
C ASP A 35 4.77 -3.64 17.01
N LYS A 36 4.06 -2.60 17.46
CA LYS A 36 3.45 -2.55 18.80
C LYS A 36 2.34 -3.59 19.01
N ASN A 37 1.70 -4.03 17.93
CA ASN A 37 0.58 -4.95 17.95
C ASN A 37 1.05 -6.41 17.96
N LYS A 38 0.17 -7.31 18.38
CA LYS A 38 0.42 -8.76 18.39
C LYS A 38 0.37 -9.39 17.00
N LYS A 39 -0.29 -8.73 16.06
CA LYS A 39 -0.43 -9.17 14.66
C LYS A 39 0.08 -8.08 13.72
N ILE A 40 0.51 -8.49 12.54
CA ILE A 40 0.84 -7.56 11.45
C ILE A 40 -0.43 -6.93 10.88
N ALA A 41 -0.28 -5.78 10.24
CA ALA A 41 -1.34 -5.08 9.50
C ALA A 41 -2.63 -4.80 10.31
N GLU A 42 -2.58 -4.74 11.64
CA GLU A 42 -3.75 -4.72 12.52
C GLU A 42 -4.47 -3.36 12.58
N GLU A 43 -3.81 -2.28 12.18
CA GLU A 43 -4.34 -0.92 12.18
C GLU A 43 -5.04 -0.57 10.83
N VAL A 44 -4.61 0.51 10.19
CA VAL A 44 -5.20 1.02 8.93
C VAL A 44 -5.16 -0.04 7.81
N SER A 45 -4.13 -0.88 7.80
CA SER A 45 -3.97 -1.93 6.78
C SER A 45 -5.06 -3.01 6.84
N ALA A 46 -5.64 -3.29 8.01
CA ALA A 46 -6.78 -4.20 8.15
C ALA A 46 -8.15 -3.52 8.04
N ARG A 47 -8.19 -2.18 8.00
CA ARG A 47 -9.43 -1.39 8.06
C ARG A 47 -9.65 -0.59 6.79
N ASN A 48 -9.59 -1.27 5.65
CA ASN A 48 -9.83 -0.69 4.34
C ASN A 48 -10.61 -1.67 3.48
N SER A 49 -11.02 -1.25 2.29
CA SER A 49 -11.83 -2.05 1.36
C SER A 49 -11.02 -2.86 0.36
N GLY A 50 -9.70 -2.97 0.53
CA GLY A 50 -8.82 -3.73 -0.35
C GLY A 50 -8.75 -3.23 -1.80
N VAL A 51 -9.09 -1.98 -2.05
CA VAL A 51 -9.16 -1.45 -3.43
C VAL A 51 -7.76 -1.26 -4.01
N ILE A 52 -7.53 -1.88 -5.16
CA ILE A 52 -6.38 -1.64 -6.02
C ILE A 52 -6.69 -0.42 -6.89
N HIS A 53 -6.17 0.74 -6.50
CA HIS A 53 -6.43 2.00 -7.20
C HIS A 53 -5.68 2.09 -8.53
N ALA A 54 -6.35 2.68 -9.56
CA ALA A 54 -5.76 2.93 -10.87
C ALA A 54 -5.14 4.35 -11.03
N GLY A 55 -5.26 5.21 -10.03
CA GLY A 55 -4.53 6.50 -9.94
C GLY A 55 -5.06 7.66 -10.79
N PHE A 56 -6.11 7.48 -11.59
CA PHE A 56 -6.57 8.46 -12.60
C PHE A 56 -7.16 9.76 -12.03
N TYR A 57 -7.61 9.79 -10.78
CA TYR A 57 -8.21 11.00 -10.17
C TYR A 57 -7.21 11.84 -9.36
N TYR A 58 -5.97 11.44 -9.30
CA TYR A 58 -4.97 12.26 -8.62
C TYR A 58 -4.46 13.38 -9.55
N PRO A 59 -4.06 14.53 -8.99
CA PRO A 59 -3.56 15.65 -9.79
C PRO A 59 -2.40 15.20 -10.70
N GLN A 60 -2.44 15.69 -11.92
CA GLN A 60 -1.42 15.44 -12.93
C GLN A 60 -0.03 15.86 -12.43
N GLY A 61 1.01 15.04 -12.67
CA GLY A 61 2.39 15.29 -12.22
C GLY A 61 2.64 15.01 -10.74
N SER A 62 1.59 14.72 -9.94
CA SER A 62 1.81 14.39 -8.55
C SER A 62 2.50 13.04 -8.38
N LEU A 63 3.37 12.95 -7.37
CA LEU A 63 4.02 11.69 -7.00
C LEU A 63 2.98 10.59 -6.72
N LYS A 64 1.83 10.96 -6.14
CA LYS A 64 0.73 10.03 -5.87
C LYS A 64 0.13 9.43 -7.15
N SER A 65 -0.03 10.22 -8.22
CA SER A 65 -0.49 9.71 -9.51
C SER A 65 0.51 8.74 -10.12
N GLN A 66 1.79 9.12 -10.16
CA GLN A 66 2.86 8.30 -10.74
C GLN A 66 3.02 6.98 -9.99
N LEU A 67 3.14 7.03 -8.66
CA LEU A 67 3.34 5.83 -7.83
C LEU A 67 2.11 4.94 -7.79
N CYS A 68 0.90 5.50 -7.86
CA CYS A 68 -0.32 4.70 -7.88
C CYS A 68 -0.45 3.89 -9.18
N ASN A 69 -0.14 4.48 -10.33
CA ASN A 69 -0.14 3.77 -11.61
C ASN A 69 0.91 2.65 -11.67
N LEU A 70 2.12 2.94 -11.18
CA LEU A 70 3.18 1.94 -11.10
C LEU A 70 2.82 0.83 -10.10
N GLY A 71 2.37 1.21 -8.91
CA GLY A 71 2.00 0.30 -7.84
C GLY A 71 0.82 -0.60 -8.21
N ASN A 72 -0.15 -0.12 -8.98
CA ASN A 72 -1.25 -0.93 -9.50
C ASN A 72 -0.72 -2.16 -10.27
N LYS A 73 0.16 -1.93 -11.25
CA LYS A 73 0.75 -3.00 -12.07
C LYS A 73 1.61 -3.96 -11.23
N MET A 74 2.41 -3.39 -10.33
CA MET A 74 3.28 -4.18 -9.44
C MET A 74 2.45 -5.04 -8.49
N LEU A 75 1.34 -4.51 -7.97
CA LEU A 75 0.49 -5.21 -7.02
C LEU A 75 -0.26 -6.38 -7.67
N TYR A 76 -0.87 -6.19 -8.83
CA TYR A 76 -1.48 -7.30 -9.59
C TYR A 76 -0.47 -8.39 -9.91
N LYS A 77 0.72 -8.00 -10.42
CA LYS A 77 1.78 -8.97 -10.70
C LYS A 77 2.21 -9.72 -9.45
N TYR A 78 2.43 -9.05 -8.33
CA TYR A 78 2.84 -9.67 -7.09
C TYR A 78 1.76 -10.65 -6.58
N CYS A 79 0.50 -10.27 -6.63
CA CYS A 79 -0.60 -11.13 -6.20
C CYS A 79 -0.72 -12.37 -7.09
N ASP A 80 -0.55 -12.22 -8.40
CA ASP A 80 -0.53 -13.33 -9.35
C ASP A 80 0.63 -14.29 -9.08
N ASP A 81 1.85 -13.76 -8.95
CA ASP A 81 3.07 -14.53 -8.64
C ASP A 81 2.95 -15.32 -7.31
N LYS A 82 2.13 -14.83 -6.37
CA LYS A 82 1.93 -15.40 -5.02
C LYS A 82 0.61 -16.14 -4.81
N ASN A 83 -0.22 -16.23 -5.85
CA ASN A 83 -1.58 -16.79 -5.79
C ASN A 83 -2.48 -16.12 -4.74
N ILE A 84 -2.33 -14.81 -4.54
CA ILE A 84 -3.18 -14.01 -3.66
C ILE A 84 -4.44 -13.63 -4.42
N TYR A 85 -5.59 -13.77 -3.78
CA TYR A 85 -6.86 -13.42 -4.40
C TYR A 85 -6.91 -11.95 -4.84
N THR A 86 -7.22 -11.75 -6.12
CA THR A 86 -7.55 -10.45 -6.68
C THR A 86 -8.80 -10.59 -7.57
N ASN A 87 -9.61 -9.54 -7.59
CA ASN A 87 -10.72 -9.44 -8.53
C ASN A 87 -10.69 -8.08 -9.24
N ASN A 88 -10.51 -8.10 -10.54
CA ASN A 88 -10.49 -6.90 -11.37
C ASN A 88 -11.92 -6.47 -11.72
N THR A 89 -12.65 -6.00 -10.72
CA THR A 89 -14.07 -5.59 -10.82
C THR A 89 -14.29 -4.38 -11.72
N GLY A 90 -13.25 -3.57 -11.95
CA GLY A 90 -13.41 -2.23 -12.47
C GLY A 90 -13.98 -1.26 -11.43
N LYS A 91 -14.19 -0.02 -11.88
CA LYS A 91 -14.81 1.05 -11.09
C LYS A 91 -15.52 2.03 -11.99
N ILE A 92 -16.77 2.33 -11.66
CA ILE A 92 -17.52 3.40 -12.32
C ILE A 92 -17.50 4.64 -11.42
N VAL A 93 -17.09 5.79 -11.96
CA VAL A 93 -17.28 7.10 -11.35
C VAL A 93 -18.39 7.80 -12.09
N ILE A 94 -19.43 8.18 -11.37
CA ILE A 94 -20.67 8.74 -11.94
C ILE A 94 -20.76 10.24 -11.71
N GLY A 95 -21.58 10.93 -12.53
CA GLY A 95 -21.86 12.34 -12.44
C GLY A 95 -23.24 12.69 -12.96
N ASN A 96 -23.80 13.80 -12.45
CA ASN A 96 -25.12 14.31 -12.77
C ASN A 96 -25.12 15.82 -13.06
N THR A 97 -23.96 16.49 -12.94
CA THR A 97 -23.84 17.94 -13.11
C THR A 97 -22.73 18.30 -14.09
N ASP A 98 -22.80 19.49 -14.67
CA ASP A 98 -21.74 20.03 -15.53
C ASP A 98 -20.37 20.07 -14.82
N GLN A 99 -20.36 20.27 -13.50
CA GLN A 99 -19.13 20.25 -12.71
C GLN A 99 -18.55 18.83 -12.65
N ASP A 100 -19.40 17.81 -12.53
CA ASP A 100 -18.97 16.40 -12.56
C ASP A 100 -18.44 16.03 -13.94
N LEU A 101 -19.10 16.51 -15.01
CA LEU A 101 -18.64 16.28 -16.39
C LEU A 101 -17.22 16.86 -16.61
N LYS A 102 -16.96 18.06 -16.11
CA LYS A 102 -15.62 18.66 -16.17
C LYS A 102 -14.58 17.80 -15.45
N LYS A 103 -14.91 17.28 -14.26
CA LYS A 103 -14.02 16.37 -13.50
C LYS A 103 -13.77 15.06 -14.25
N ILE A 104 -14.81 14.46 -14.80
CA ILE A 104 -14.70 13.21 -15.58
C ILE A 104 -13.80 13.39 -16.79
N ASN A 105 -13.97 14.48 -17.54
CA ASN A 105 -13.10 14.82 -18.67
C ASN A 105 -11.63 15.01 -18.23
N GLN A 106 -11.42 15.63 -17.07
CA GLN A 106 -10.06 15.74 -16.49
C GLN A 106 -9.48 14.36 -16.16
N TYR A 107 -10.27 13.42 -15.62
CA TYR A 107 -9.81 12.07 -15.33
C TYR A 107 -9.40 11.31 -16.60
N ILE A 108 -10.17 11.46 -17.69
CA ILE A 108 -9.84 10.88 -18.99
C ILE A 108 -8.51 11.44 -19.50
N SER A 109 -8.37 12.75 -19.50
CA SER A 109 -7.10 13.42 -19.91
C SER A 109 -5.91 13.01 -19.06
N ASN A 110 -6.09 12.84 -17.75
CA ASN A 110 -5.03 12.40 -16.86
C ASN A 110 -4.50 11.00 -17.24
N THR A 111 -5.37 10.06 -17.61
CA THR A 111 -4.95 8.70 -17.98
C THR A 111 -4.17 8.64 -19.27
N GLU A 112 -4.53 9.45 -20.26
CA GLU A 112 -3.82 9.54 -21.54
C GLU A 112 -2.35 9.99 -21.33
N HIS A 113 -2.13 10.87 -20.36
CA HIS A 113 -0.80 11.44 -20.08
C HIS A 113 0.15 10.48 -19.33
N TYR A 114 -0.37 9.56 -18.52
CA TYR A 114 0.44 8.68 -17.64
C TYR A 114 0.55 7.23 -18.09
N GLY A 115 0.05 6.90 -19.28
CA GLY A 115 0.14 5.55 -19.84
C GLY A 115 -0.67 4.50 -19.05
N GLY A 116 -1.70 4.94 -18.32
CA GLY A 116 -2.76 4.08 -17.81
C GLY A 116 -3.64 3.57 -18.95
N LYS A 117 -4.45 2.52 -18.70
CA LYS A 117 -5.46 2.12 -19.70
C LYS A 117 -6.51 3.19 -19.84
N PRO A 118 -6.96 3.50 -21.07
CA PRO A 118 -7.97 4.52 -21.32
C PRO A 118 -9.23 4.27 -20.50
N LEU A 119 -9.73 5.33 -19.87
CA LEU A 119 -11.04 5.32 -19.24
C LEU A 119 -12.13 5.32 -20.32
N ARG A 120 -13.19 4.53 -20.13
CA ARG A 120 -14.33 4.49 -21.03
C ARG A 120 -15.43 5.40 -20.51
N PHE A 121 -15.79 6.44 -21.27
CA PHE A 121 -16.98 7.25 -20.98
C PHE A 121 -18.25 6.39 -21.10
N LEU A 122 -19.19 6.57 -20.19
CA LEU A 122 -20.46 5.85 -20.13
C LEU A 122 -21.62 6.83 -20.14
N LYS A 123 -22.64 6.53 -20.93
CA LYS A 123 -23.94 7.18 -20.88
C LYS A 123 -24.84 6.51 -19.83
N SER A 124 -25.95 7.16 -19.49
CA SER A 124 -26.92 6.70 -18.48
C SER A 124 -27.42 5.28 -18.71
N ASP A 125 -27.76 4.92 -19.95
CA ASP A 125 -28.20 3.59 -20.35
C ASP A 125 -27.15 2.51 -20.08
N GLN A 126 -25.90 2.78 -20.43
CA GLN A 126 -24.77 1.89 -20.21
C GLN A 126 -24.45 1.70 -18.72
N ILE A 127 -24.61 2.77 -17.90
CA ILE A 127 -24.45 2.67 -16.45
C ILE A 127 -25.55 1.78 -15.88
N ARG A 128 -26.80 1.97 -16.29
CA ARG A 128 -27.94 1.18 -15.81
C ARG A 128 -27.85 -0.30 -16.21
N GLU A 129 -27.29 -0.59 -17.38
CA GLU A 129 -27.02 -1.97 -17.81
C GLU A 129 -26.00 -2.68 -16.89
N MET A 130 -24.95 -1.96 -16.48
CA MET A 130 -23.89 -2.50 -15.61
C MET A 130 -24.31 -2.53 -14.13
N GLU A 131 -25.01 -1.50 -13.68
CA GLU A 131 -25.42 -1.26 -12.30
C GLU A 131 -26.88 -0.80 -12.25
N PRO A 132 -27.86 -1.72 -12.26
CA PRO A 132 -29.29 -1.40 -12.43
C PRO A 132 -29.87 -0.45 -11.36
N ASN A 133 -29.28 -0.44 -10.16
CA ASN A 133 -29.71 0.39 -9.05
C ASN A 133 -29.04 1.77 -9.00
N VAL A 134 -28.13 2.06 -9.93
CA VAL A 134 -27.43 3.34 -10.01
C VAL A 134 -28.13 4.26 -10.98
N VAL A 135 -28.48 5.46 -10.53
CA VAL A 135 -29.06 6.53 -11.36
C VAL A 135 -28.00 7.60 -11.59
N ALA A 136 -27.57 7.74 -12.84
CA ALA A 136 -26.60 8.76 -13.23
C ALA A 136 -26.81 9.15 -14.70
N GLU A 137 -26.48 10.41 -15.05
CA GLU A 137 -26.58 10.89 -16.44
C GLU A 137 -25.39 10.42 -17.28
N PHE A 138 -24.21 10.34 -16.66
CA PHE A 138 -22.98 9.90 -17.31
C PHE A 138 -21.99 9.37 -16.28
N GLY A 139 -20.92 8.77 -16.76
CA GLY A 139 -19.85 8.26 -15.92
C GLY A 139 -18.61 7.89 -16.70
N VAL A 140 -17.63 7.37 -15.98
CA VAL A 140 -16.42 6.82 -16.56
C VAL A 140 -16.04 5.49 -15.90
N LEU A 141 -15.72 4.50 -16.73
CA LEU A 141 -15.27 3.17 -16.30
C LEU A 141 -13.74 3.08 -16.32
N SER A 142 -13.16 2.77 -15.18
CA SER A 142 -11.79 2.31 -15.05
C SER A 142 -11.75 0.79 -14.96
N LYS A 143 -11.11 0.14 -15.92
CA LYS A 143 -10.95 -1.32 -15.92
C LYS A 143 -9.75 -1.83 -15.10
N GLU A 144 -8.86 -0.94 -14.67
CA GLU A 144 -7.66 -1.30 -13.90
C GLU A 144 -7.87 -1.27 -12.39
N THR A 145 -9.03 -0.77 -11.94
CA THR A 145 -9.40 -0.81 -10.53
C THR A 145 -9.92 -2.20 -10.18
N GLY A 146 -9.51 -2.72 -9.05
CA GLY A 146 -9.99 -3.99 -8.54
C GLY A 146 -9.90 -4.05 -7.02
N VAL A 147 -9.99 -5.25 -6.48
CA VAL A 147 -9.85 -5.55 -5.05
C VAL A 147 -8.92 -6.73 -4.85
N LEU A 148 -8.30 -6.80 -3.67
CA LEU A 148 -7.45 -7.92 -3.25
C LEU A 148 -7.78 -8.33 -1.82
N ASP A 149 -7.37 -9.53 -1.44
CA ASP A 149 -7.30 -9.91 -0.04
C ASP A 149 -6.09 -9.24 0.62
N VAL A 150 -6.38 -8.23 1.44
CA VAL A 150 -5.34 -7.42 2.11
C VAL A 150 -4.60 -8.24 3.17
N HIS A 151 -5.27 -9.21 3.78
CA HIS A 151 -4.69 -10.05 4.82
C HIS A 151 -3.67 -11.02 4.21
N GLU A 152 -4.06 -11.76 3.19
CA GLU A 152 -3.16 -12.63 2.43
C GLU A 152 -1.96 -11.85 1.86
N TYR A 153 -2.21 -10.63 1.35
CA TYR A 153 -1.16 -9.77 0.85
C TYR A 153 -0.15 -9.38 1.94
N ALA A 154 -0.63 -8.96 3.11
CA ALA A 154 0.25 -8.60 4.22
C ALA A 154 1.05 -9.80 4.75
N GLU A 155 0.42 -10.97 4.89
CA GLU A 155 1.09 -12.20 5.30
C GLU A 155 2.14 -12.64 4.28
N SER A 156 1.84 -12.56 2.99
CA SER A 156 2.81 -12.89 1.94
C SER A 156 4.04 -11.98 1.98
N LEU A 157 3.86 -10.67 2.22
CA LEU A 157 4.97 -9.74 2.38
C LEU A 157 5.83 -10.09 3.61
N ALA A 158 5.19 -10.44 4.73
CA ALA A 158 5.89 -10.83 5.96
C ALA A 158 6.68 -12.13 5.75
N ASN A 159 6.07 -13.13 5.14
CA ASN A 159 6.73 -14.40 4.83
C ASN A 159 7.95 -14.22 3.91
N ASP A 160 7.83 -13.39 2.87
CA ASP A 160 8.95 -13.06 1.99
C ASP A 160 10.08 -12.35 2.74
N PHE A 161 9.72 -11.43 3.66
CA PHE A 161 10.66 -10.69 4.48
C PHE A 161 11.45 -11.62 5.42
N GLU A 162 10.76 -12.48 6.17
CA GLU A 162 11.39 -13.43 7.12
C GLU A 162 12.20 -14.50 6.38
N SER A 163 11.68 -15.03 5.26
CA SER A 163 12.40 -16.00 4.41
C SER A 163 13.67 -15.40 3.78
N GLY A 164 13.68 -14.09 3.55
CA GLY A 164 14.86 -13.35 3.11
C GLY A 164 15.90 -13.07 4.20
N GLY A 165 15.65 -13.51 5.45
CA GLY A 165 16.53 -13.31 6.59
C GLY A 165 16.22 -12.06 7.42
N GLY A 166 15.11 -11.41 7.20
CA GLY A 166 14.61 -10.30 8.02
C GLY A 166 14.08 -10.79 9.38
N TYR A 167 14.12 -9.94 10.38
CA TYR A 167 13.61 -10.25 11.70
C TYR A 167 12.39 -9.40 12.05
N LEU A 168 11.23 -10.06 12.23
CA LEU A 168 9.97 -9.44 12.62
C LEU A 168 9.72 -9.60 14.13
N SER A 169 9.68 -8.47 14.85
CA SER A 169 9.34 -8.44 16.28
C SER A 169 7.98 -7.79 16.51
N LYS A 170 6.99 -8.62 16.78
CA LYS A 170 5.62 -8.18 17.15
C LYS A 170 5.55 -7.87 18.64
N ASN A 171 4.50 -7.17 19.09
CA ASN A 171 4.31 -6.72 20.47
C ASN A 171 5.50 -5.89 20.99
N SER A 172 6.19 -5.19 20.10
CA SER A 172 7.40 -4.42 20.34
C SER A 172 7.16 -2.95 20.05
N MET A 173 7.06 -2.19 21.15
CA MET A 173 6.70 -0.77 21.10
C MET A 173 7.96 0.11 21.07
N PHE A 174 8.09 0.91 20.03
CA PHE A 174 9.07 1.99 19.98
C PHE A 174 8.74 3.05 21.04
N LYS A 175 9.74 3.43 21.85
CA LYS A 175 9.61 4.37 22.96
C LYS A 175 10.31 5.69 22.72
N SER A 176 11.56 5.65 22.32
CA SER A 176 12.38 6.86 22.14
C SER A 176 13.54 6.61 21.18
N LEU A 177 14.08 7.71 20.66
CA LEU A 177 15.18 7.72 19.73
C LEU A 177 16.28 8.68 20.23
N LYS A 178 17.53 8.22 20.17
CA LYS A 178 18.72 9.07 20.35
C LYS A 178 19.65 8.86 19.16
N LYS A 179 20.35 9.92 18.75
CA LYS A 179 21.42 9.82 17.75
C LYS A 179 22.78 10.00 18.44
N LYS A 180 23.67 9.04 18.26
CA LYS A 180 25.03 9.09 18.80
C LYS A 180 26.00 8.47 17.81
N ASN A 181 27.13 9.13 17.53
CA ASN A 181 28.18 8.65 16.62
C ASN A 181 27.62 8.21 15.26
N ASN A 182 26.74 8.99 14.67
CA ASN A 182 26.08 8.75 13.40
C ASN A 182 25.18 7.50 13.33
N LYS A 183 24.87 6.88 14.48
CA LYS A 183 23.93 5.75 14.61
C LYS A 183 22.69 6.19 15.37
N PHE A 184 21.59 5.49 15.13
CA PHE A 184 20.33 5.64 15.85
C PHE A 184 20.27 4.59 16.96
N ILE A 185 19.94 5.03 18.18
CA ILE A 185 19.72 4.17 19.34
C ILE A 185 18.24 4.29 19.69
N SER A 186 17.49 3.24 19.41
CA SER A 186 16.06 3.16 19.62
C SER A 186 15.76 2.34 20.86
N SER A 187 15.05 2.90 21.85
CA SER A 187 14.53 2.15 22.99
C SER A 187 13.22 1.46 22.61
N ILE A 188 13.17 0.17 22.82
CA ILE A 188 12.04 -0.71 22.50
C ILE A 188 11.56 -1.39 23.77
N ARG A 189 10.24 -1.53 23.93
CA ARG A 189 9.61 -2.29 25.00
C ARG A 189 8.80 -3.46 24.42
N THR A 190 9.10 -4.67 24.87
CA THR A 190 8.36 -5.89 24.56
C THR A 190 7.84 -6.51 25.85
N GLY A 191 6.53 -6.40 26.08
CA GLY A 191 5.93 -6.75 27.38
C GLY A 191 6.47 -5.85 28.50
N GLU A 192 7.14 -6.46 29.48
CA GLU A 192 7.80 -5.76 30.60
C GLU A 192 9.31 -5.50 30.37
N GLU A 193 9.89 -6.08 29.33
CA GLU A 193 11.31 -5.96 29.02
C GLU A 193 11.59 -4.73 28.15
N GLU A 194 12.69 -4.04 28.46
CA GLU A 194 13.21 -2.93 27.65
C GLU A 194 14.62 -3.23 27.17
N PHE A 195 14.86 -2.96 25.89
CA PHE A 195 16.17 -3.13 25.23
C PHE A 195 16.41 -2.02 24.22
N GLU A 196 17.62 -1.94 23.69
CA GLU A 196 17.99 -0.94 22.69
C GLU A 196 18.31 -1.62 21.36
N ILE A 197 17.83 -1.03 20.25
CA ILE A 197 18.26 -1.38 18.90
C ILE A 197 19.14 -0.26 18.38
N ILE A 198 20.37 -0.61 17.99
CA ILE A 198 21.32 0.30 17.35
C ILE A 198 21.25 0.07 15.84
N SER A 199 20.89 1.11 15.07
CA SER A 199 20.79 1.01 13.62
C SER A 199 21.52 2.14 12.90
N GLU A 200 21.89 1.89 11.65
CA GLU A 200 22.45 2.93 10.75
C GLU A 200 21.34 3.80 10.17
N TYR A 201 20.19 3.20 9.89
CA TYR A 201 19.00 3.87 9.37
C TYR A 201 17.77 3.49 10.17
N ILE A 202 16.79 4.38 10.18
CA ILE A 202 15.46 4.18 10.78
C ILE A 202 14.38 4.64 9.79
N ILE A 203 13.31 3.84 9.66
CA ILE A 203 12.17 4.08 8.78
C ILE A 203 10.88 3.95 9.58
#